data_6e9c0eb6b0716ed5f39bdf118e32838c
#
_entry.id   6e9c0eb6b0716ed5f39bdf118e32838c
#
_cell.length_a   1.000
_cell.length_b   1.000
_cell.length_c   1.000
_cell.angle_alpha   90.00
_cell.angle_beta   90.00
_cell.angle_gamma   90.00
#
_symmetry.space_group_name_H-M   'P 1'
#
loop_
_entity.id
_entity.type
_entity.pdbx_description
1 polymer ?
#
loop_
_entity_poly.entity_id
_entity_poly.type
_entity_poly.pdbx_seq_one_letter_code
_entity_poly.pdbx_strand_id
1 'polypeptide(L)'
;MRNEEFPTPIKDIINYENINYHILLQFNKEENNISLSINQENSSIKYEKLELNLQKLINFSKVFKMCESLNDAFTIFQNLFQSKKVGIQKITSNSIIIFLKVEILGKEQKFQKMNQN
;
A
#
# COMPACT_ATOMS: atom_id res chain seq x y z
N MET A 1 -26.25 17.40 -11.64
CA MET A 1 -24.95 17.54 -10.99
C MET A 1 -24.38 16.17 -10.65
N ARG A 2 -23.14 16.00 -10.92
CA ARG A 2 -22.51 14.72 -10.63
C ARG A 2 -21.70 14.81 -9.34
N ASN A 3 -21.90 13.85 -8.47
CA ASN A 3 -21.09 13.75 -7.28
C ASN A 3 -19.73 13.17 -7.65
N GLU A 4 -18.69 13.75 -7.08
CA GLU A 4 -17.36 13.16 -7.21
C GLU A 4 -17.32 11.91 -6.34
N GLU A 5 -16.94 10.81 -6.98
CA GLU A 5 -16.76 9.57 -6.28
C GLU A 5 -15.28 9.38 -5.97
N PHE A 6 -14.99 9.14 -4.71
CA PHE A 6 -13.64 8.78 -4.30
C PHE A 6 -13.55 7.28 -4.16
N PRO A 7 -12.37 6.72 -4.43
CA PRO A 7 -12.20 5.30 -4.26
C PRO A 7 -12.51 4.88 -2.83
N THR A 8 -13.24 3.78 -2.71
CA THR A 8 -13.47 3.17 -1.41
C THR A 8 -12.15 2.71 -0.83
N PRO A 9 -11.89 2.93 0.45
CA PRO A 9 -10.66 2.45 1.06
C PRO A 9 -10.51 0.94 0.88
N ILE A 10 -9.27 0.51 0.66
CA ILE A 10 -8.95 -0.90 0.53
C ILE A 10 -8.54 -1.43 1.89
N LYS A 11 -9.25 -2.45 2.37
CA LYS A 11 -8.92 -3.13 3.61
C LYS A 11 -8.56 -4.56 3.28
N ASP A 12 -7.46 -5.02 3.81
CA ASP A 12 -7.03 -6.40 3.59
C ASP A 12 -6.34 -6.91 4.84
N ILE A 13 -6.24 -8.24 4.92
CA ILE A 13 -5.55 -8.89 6.01
C ILE A 13 -4.48 -9.77 5.38
N ILE A 14 -3.23 -9.58 5.82
CA ILE A 14 -2.11 -10.38 5.35
C ILE A 14 -1.59 -11.20 6.51
N ASN A 15 -1.52 -12.52 6.32
CA ASN A 15 -0.91 -13.41 7.29
C ASN A 15 0.59 -13.50 7.02
N TYR A 16 1.38 -13.31 8.08
CA TYR A 16 2.82 -13.46 8.01
C TYR A 16 3.27 -14.19 9.26
N GLU A 17 3.84 -15.38 9.08
CA GLU A 17 4.30 -16.22 10.19
C GLU A 17 3.23 -16.44 11.26
N ASN A 18 2.01 -16.77 10.80
CA ASN A 18 0.84 -17.09 11.64
C ASN A 18 0.29 -15.90 12.43
N ILE A 19 0.66 -14.68 12.05
CA ILE A 19 0.11 -13.47 12.62
C ILE A 19 -0.59 -12.69 11.52
N ASN A 20 -1.80 -12.21 11.80
CA ASN A 20 -2.55 -11.41 10.84
C ASN A 20 -2.22 -9.94 11.00
N TYR A 21 -2.00 -9.27 9.88
CA TYR A 21 -1.76 -7.83 9.82
C TYR A 21 -2.86 -7.18 9.01
N HIS A 22 -3.48 -6.17 9.59
CA HIS A 22 -4.55 -5.42 8.94
C HIS A 22 -3.95 -4.25 8.18
N ILE A 23 -4.27 -4.16 6.89
CA ILE A 23 -3.78 -3.11 6.02
C ILE A 23 -4.95 -2.26 5.58
N LEU A 24 -4.77 -0.95 5.63
CA LEU A 24 -5.73 0.02 5.13
C LEU A 24 -5.03 0.94 4.15
N LEU A 25 -5.52 0.97 2.93
CA LEU A 25 -5.08 1.91 1.91
C LEU A 25 -6.20 2.90 1.64
N GLN A 26 -5.91 4.19 1.75
CA GLN A 26 -6.93 5.22 1.75
C GLN A 26 -6.53 6.38 0.85
N PHE A 27 -7.47 6.86 0.03
CA PHE A 27 -7.26 8.03 -0.79
C PHE A 27 -7.68 9.27 -0.01
N ASN A 28 -6.76 10.19 0.18
CA ASN A 28 -7.01 11.44 0.90
C ASN A 28 -7.09 12.58 -0.09
N LYS A 29 -8.31 13.01 -0.36
CA LYS A 29 -8.55 14.04 -1.36
C LYS A 29 -7.89 15.37 -1.00
N GLU A 30 -8.10 15.81 0.24
CA GLU A 30 -7.64 17.13 0.65
C GLU A 30 -6.12 17.25 0.59
N GLU A 31 -5.44 16.19 0.95
CA GLU A 31 -3.98 16.17 0.95
C GLU A 31 -3.39 15.69 -0.36
N ASN A 32 -4.24 15.23 -1.27
CA ASN A 32 -3.86 14.69 -2.57
C ASN A 32 -2.77 13.61 -2.43
N ASN A 33 -3.04 12.65 -1.57
CA ASN A 33 -2.15 11.53 -1.36
C ASN A 33 -2.90 10.25 -1.08
N ILE A 34 -2.17 9.14 -1.07
CA ILE A 34 -2.67 7.84 -0.66
C ILE A 34 -1.93 7.47 0.62
N SER A 35 -2.66 7.07 1.64
CA SER A 35 -2.04 6.65 2.89
C SER A 35 -2.16 5.14 3.06
N LEU A 36 -1.11 4.55 3.60
CA LEU A 36 -1.04 3.13 3.91
C LEU A 36 -0.82 2.97 5.40
N SER A 37 -1.72 2.24 6.06
CA SER A 37 -1.63 1.97 7.49
C SER A 37 -1.61 0.47 7.72
N ILE A 38 -0.81 0.02 8.68
CA ILE A 38 -0.71 -1.39 9.04
C ILE A 38 -0.70 -1.52 10.54
N ASN A 39 -1.46 -2.48 11.06
CA ASN A 39 -1.40 -2.83 12.46
C ASN A 39 -1.52 -4.34 12.63
N GLN A 40 -0.87 -4.84 13.68
CA GLN A 40 -0.93 -6.25 14.01
C GLN A 40 -2.24 -6.56 14.73
N GLU A 41 -2.89 -7.65 14.31
CA GLU A 41 -4.15 -8.07 14.91
C GLU A 41 -3.96 -8.45 16.38
N ASN A 42 -4.93 -8.07 17.21
CA ASN A 42 -4.94 -8.37 18.66
C ASN A 42 -3.69 -7.87 19.37
N SER A 43 -3.17 -6.72 18.94
CA SER A 43 -1.96 -6.16 19.49
C SER A 43 -2.05 -4.63 19.46
N SER A 44 -1.27 -3.98 20.30
CA SER A 44 -1.12 -2.52 20.25
C SER A 44 -0.05 -2.09 19.27
N ILE A 45 0.61 -3.05 18.61
CA ILE A 45 1.68 -2.74 17.66
C ILE A 45 1.11 -2.10 16.39
N LYS A 46 1.56 -0.90 16.10
CA LYS A 46 1.20 -0.16 14.89
C LYS A 46 2.44 0.37 14.23
N TYR A 47 2.35 0.55 12.91
CA TYR A 47 3.45 1.10 12.13
C TYR A 47 3.10 2.52 11.68
N GLU A 48 4.12 3.33 11.46
CA GLU A 48 3.92 4.70 11.00
C GLU A 48 3.16 4.70 9.68
N LYS A 49 2.17 5.57 9.58
CA LYS A 49 1.39 5.72 8.36
C LYS A 49 2.27 6.27 7.25
N LEU A 50 2.26 5.61 6.11
CA LEU A 50 2.92 6.11 4.90
C LEU A 50 1.99 7.02 4.13
N GLU A 51 2.52 8.12 3.65
CA GLU A 51 1.78 9.02 2.76
C GLU A 51 2.49 9.05 1.42
N LEU A 52 1.75 8.70 0.37
CA LEU A 52 2.29 8.52 -0.96
C LEU A 52 1.62 9.48 -1.93
N ASN A 53 2.43 10.31 -2.59
CA ASN A 53 1.92 11.11 -3.69
C ASN A 53 2.28 10.45 -5.02
N LEU A 54 1.74 10.98 -6.11
CA LEU A 54 1.96 10.38 -7.43
C LEU A 54 3.44 10.34 -7.79
N GLN A 55 4.18 11.38 -7.46
CA GLN A 55 5.60 11.45 -7.80
C GLN A 55 6.41 10.36 -7.10
N LYS A 56 6.11 10.12 -5.83
CA LYS A 56 6.77 9.04 -5.09
C LYS A 56 6.49 7.68 -5.71
N LEU A 57 5.26 7.46 -6.16
CA LEU A 57 4.87 6.20 -6.78
C LEU A 57 5.56 6.03 -8.13
N ILE A 58 5.60 7.07 -8.94
CA ILE A 58 6.28 7.04 -10.24
C ILE A 58 7.76 6.73 -10.05
N ASN A 59 8.38 7.35 -9.06
CA ASN A 59 9.80 7.12 -8.76
C ASN A 59 10.05 5.72 -8.23
N PHE A 60 9.06 5.15 -7.55
CA PHE A 60 9.20 3.80 -7.01
C PHE A 60 9.20 2.75 -8.11
N SER A 61 8.26 2.82 -9.05
CA SER A 61 8.10 1.74 -10.03
C SER A 61 7.55 2.25 -11.36
N LYS A 62 8.04 1.63 -12.43
CA LYS A 62 7.57 1.93 -13.78
C LYS A 62 6.08 1.64 -13.97
N VAL A 63 5.51 0.77 -13.17
CA VAL A 63 4.09 0.44 -13.29
C VAL A 63 3.22 1.67 -13.03
N PHE A 64 3.72 2.64 -12.26
CA PHE A 64 2.98 3.86 -11.97
C PHE A 64 3.26 4.99 -12.97
N LYS A 65 4.20 4.82 -13.89
CA LYS A 65 4.56 5.89 -14.83
C LYS A 65 3.46 6.25 -15.82
N MET A 66 2.55 5.33 -16.08
CA MET A 66 1.43 5.59 -16.97
C MET A 66 0.27 6.29 -16.27
N CYS A 67 0.37 6.48 -14.97
CA CYS A 67 -0.69 7.14 -14.21
C CYS A 67 -0.68 8.63 -14.46
N GLU A 68 -1.84 9.19 -14.81
CA GLU A 68 -2.01 10.62 -14.97
C GLU A 68 -2.52 11.26 -13.70
N SER A 69 -3.03 10.46 -12.76
CA SER A 69 -3.60 10.93 -11.52
C SER A 69 -3.41 9.89 -10.42
N LEU A 70 -3.64 10.31 -9.18
CA LEU A 70 -3.64 9.38 -8.05
C LEU A 70 -4.78 8.37 -8.15
N ASN A 71 -5.89 8.70 -8.79
CA ASN A 71 -6.96 7.74 -9.03
C ASN A 71 -6.46 6.56 -9.85
N ASP A 72 -5.65 6.82 -10.88
CA ASP A 72 -5.05 5.75 -11.67
C ASP A 72 -4.16 4.87 -10.82
N ALA A 73 -3.33 5.48 -9.97
CA ALA A 73 -2.46 4.73 -9.07
C ALA A 73 -3.27 3.90 -8.08
N PHE A 74 -4.35 4.47 -7.55
CA PHE A 74 -5.20 3.73 -6.62
C PHE A 74 -5.83 2.52 -7.29
N THR A 75 -6.21 2.64 -8.56
CA THR A 75 -6.74 1.52 -9.34
C THR A 75 -5.71 0.41 -9.47
N ILE A 76 -4.44 0.76 -9.67
CA ILE A 76 -3.36 -0.24 -9.71
C ILE A 76 -3.29 -0.97 -8.36
N PHE A 77 -3.35 -0.25 -7.25
CA PHE A 77 -3.36 -0.89 -5.94
C PHE A 77 -4.56 -1.81 -5.75
N GLN A 78 -5.75 -1.38 -6.19
CA GLN A 78 -6.93 -2.24 -6.12
C GLN A 78 -6.69 -3.58 -6.81
N ASN A 79 -6.12 -3.53 -7.99
CA ASN A 79 -5.82 -4.75 -8.75
C ASN A 79 -4.78 -5.62 -8.05
N LEU A 80 -3.74 -5.00 -7.48
CA LEU A 80 -2.70 -5.73 -6.77
C LEU A 80 -3.27 -6.42 -5.52
N PHE A 81 -4.10 -5.74 -4.75
CA PHE A 81 -4.72 -6.34 -3.57
C PHE A 81 -5.69 -7.45 -3.95
N GLN A 82 -6.51 -7.24 -4.97
CA GLN A 82 -7.46 -8.26 -5.42
C GLN A 82 -6.76 -9.51 -5.93
N SER A 83 -5.60 -9.34 -6.53
CA SER A 83 -4.80 -10.45 -7.08
C SER A 83 -3.84 -11.03 -6.07
N LYS A 84 -3.90 -10.60 -4.80
CA LYS A 84 -3.01 -11.06 -3.72
C LYS A 84 -1.54 -10.82 -4.03
N LYS A 85 -1.23 -9.69 -4.63
CA LYS A 85 0.13 -9.33 -5.03
C LYS A 85 0.77 -8.30 -4.11
N VAL A 86 0.16 -8.06 -2.97
CA VAL A 86 0.73 -7.22 -1.91
C VAL A 86 1.03 -8.13 -0.73
N GLY A 87 2.23 -8.03 -0.19
CA GLY A 87 2.61 -8.91 0.89
C GLY A 87 3.65 -8.30 1.81
N ILE A 88 3.98 -9.04 2.85
CA ILE A 88 5.00 -8.66 3.81
C ILE A 88 6.25 -9.44 3.50
N GLN A 89 7.36 -8.74 3.27
CA GLN A 89 8.64 -9.37 2.96
C GLN A 89 9.39 -9.74 4.22
N LYS A 90 9.38 -8.86 5.22
CA LYS A 90 10.15 -9.04 6.44
C LYS A 90 9.61 -8.17 7.55
N ILE A 91 9.67 -8.70 8.77
CA ILE A 91 9.36 -7.94 9.98
C ILE A 91 10.58 -8.01 10.88
N THR A 92 11.02 -6.83 11.34
CA THR A 92 12.09 -6.73 12.33
C THR A 92 11.49 -6.27 13.65
N SER A 93 12.33 -6.07 14.68
CA SER A 93 11.85 -5.63 15.98
C SER A 93 11.17 -4.25 15.94
N ASN A 94 11.45 -3.44 14.93
CA ASN A 94 10.93 -2.07 14.88
C ASN A 94 10.44 -1.64 13.50
N SER A 95 10.33 -2.56 12.54
CA SER A 95 9.89 -2.19 11.19
C SER A 95 9.24 -3.35 10.47
N ILE A 96 8.51 -3.01 9.41
CA ILE A 96 7.88 -3.97 8.52
C ILE A 96 8.20 -3.55 7.08
N ILE A 97 8.52 -4.50 6.23
CA ILE A 97 8.81 -4.24 4.83
C ILE A 97 7.70 -4.85 3.98
N ILE A 98 7.05 -4.00 3.19
CA ILE A 98 5.98 -4.39 2.30
C ILE A 98 6.56 -4.55 0.90
N PHE A 99 6.11 -5.58 0.19
CA PHE A 99 6.48 -5.73 -1.21
C PHE A 99 5.23 -5.75 -2.10
N LEU A 100 5.44 -5.34 -3.34
CA LEU A 100 4.43 -5.48 -4.39
C LEU A 100 4.96 -6.49 -5.39
N LYS A 101 4.14 -7.47 -5.71
CA LYS A 101 4.51 -8.46 -6.71
C LYS A 101 4.17 -7.91 -8.10
N VAL A 102 4.94 -6.93 -8.51
CA VAL A 102 4.83 -6.32 -9.82
C VAL A 102 5.90 -6.95 -10.68
N GLU A 103 5.48 -7.69 -11.69
CA GLU A 103 6.44 -8.37 -12.55
C GLU A 103 7.02 -7.40 -13.58
N ILE A 104 8.16 -6.82 -13.24
CA ILE A 104 9.00 -6.14 -14.18
C ILE A 104 10.27 -6.98 -14.26
N LEU A 105 10.52 -7.57 -15.42
CA LEU A 105 11.64 -8.48 -15.63
C LEU A 105 11.61 -9.69 -14.69
N GLY A 106 10.40 -10.14 -14.33
CA GLY A 106 10.24 -11.33 -13.51
C GLY A 106 10.62 -11.17 -12.04
N LYS A 107 10.77 -9.95 -11.56
CA LYS A 107 11.19 -9.69 -10.18
C LYS A 107 10.12 -9.01 -9.36
N GLU A 108 10.02 -9.41 -8.09
CA GLU A 108 9.19 -8.72 -7.13
C GLU A 108 9.89 -7.44 -6.69
N GLN A 109 9.09 -6.41 -6.38
CA GLN A 109 9.63 -5.14 -5.95
C GLN A 109 9.33 -4.89 -4.49
N LYS A 110 10.38 -4.61 -3.72
CA LYS A 110 10.23 -4.09 -2.37
C LYS A 110 9.56 -2.72 -2.47
N PHE A 111 8.43 -2.56 -1.77
CA PHE A 111 7.68 -1.32 -1.87
C PHE A 111 8.17 -0.30 -0.84
N GLN A 112 7.94 -0.59 0.43
CA GLN A 112 8.23 0.38 1.47
C GLN A 112 8.59 -0.31 2.77
N LYS A 113 9.44 0.37 3.54
CA LYS A 113 9.74 0.03 4.92
C LYS A 113 8.96 0.99 5.81
N MET A 114 8.23 0.44 6.76
CA MET A 114 7.46 1.24 7.72
C MET A 114 7.99 0.98 9.12
N ASN A 115 8.30 2.05 9.83
CA ASN A 115 8.81 1.93 11.19
C ASN A 115 7.67 1.75 12.18
N GLN A 116 7.95 1.02 13.25
CA GLN A 116 7.00 0.83 14.33
C GLN A 116 6.88 2.12 15.13
N ASN A 117 5.64 2.48 15.44
CA ASN A 117 5.38 3.61 16.33
C ASN A 117 5.72 3.27 17.76
#